data_e8ef269a167e61a47ba969ed15cab485
#
_entry.id   e8ef269a167e61a47ba969ed15cab485
#
_cell.length_a   1.000
_cell.length_b   1.000
_cell.length_c   1.000
_cell.angle_alpha   90.00
_cell.angle_beta   90.00
_cell.angle_gamma   90.00
#
_symmetry.space_group_name_H-M   'P 1'
#
loop_
_entity.id
_entity.type
_entity.pdbx_description
1 polymer ?
#
loop_
_entity_poly.entity_id
_entity_poly.type
_entity_poly.pdbx_seq_one_letter_code
_entity_poly.pdbx_strand_id
1 'polypeptide(L)'
;VLEAGSAATGGSSNLQGVTYTRLSHQHNPLTDFSVAAFGLAADCYQSMAAAGQLTEGEDFGAGGYIQLHDDDETLEHLRQTLPLAPGFARVMRAEDIAELTGITPRCGGIHYQRGGWLNPAAVCRALLSHPRITVKEQCGALSIERSADGHWQSRDCEGEVLASAPIAVLATAHGVTHQTDTEWLPLNLIRGQTTHIPTNDALAKLHVSLCDKGYLPPARGGVHCAGSSFGPGDTDTDERPEEHTHNIGMMKAALPDLTLPEPSGGWRGHVAHRCNSNDYLPVAGVVPDLSAFNAAYDRLRHYRKRLIDAPCPTLNGLGVLTSLGSRGLSAAPLAAEVLADQLLGGIPAVPRYLQRAIAPARFAERALKRGESL
;
A
#
# COMPACT_ATOMS: atom_id res chain seq x y z
N VAL A 1 -15.59 4.89 -12.67
CA VAL A 1 -14.18 4.49 -12.71
C VAL A 1 -13.84 4.10 -14.14
N LEU A 2 -12.72 4.60 -14.66
CA LEU A 2 -12.16 4.21 -15.96
C LEU A 2 -10.90 3.38 -15.68
N GLU A 3 -10.78 2.21 -16.31
CA GLU A 3 -9.67 1.28 -16.16
C GLU A 3 -9.09 0.96 -17.55
N ALA A 4 -7.77 1.06 -17.68
CA ALA A 4 -7.10 0.82 -18.96
C ALA A 4 -7.24 -0.62 -19.45
N GLY A 5 -7.11 -1.58 -18.55
CA GLY A 5 -7.30 -3.00 -18.80
C GLY A 5 -8.52 -3.54 -18.05
N SER A 6 -8.32 -4.59 -17.25
CA SER A 6 -9.34 -5.11 -16.34
C SER A 6 -9.03 -4.70 -14.90
N ALA A 7 -10.08 -4.43 -14.13
CA ALA A 7 -9.95 -4.00 -12.75
C ALA A 7 -9.20 -5.05 -11.91
N ALA A 8 -8.31 -4.55 -11.05
CA ALA A 8 -7.51 -5.36 -10.12
C ALA A 8 -6.50 -6.33 -10.77
N THR A 9 -6.09 -6.11 -12.02
CA THR A 9 -5.09 -6.96 -12.71
C THR A 9 -3.66 -6.44 -12.64
N GLY A 10 -3.45 -5.22 -12.12
CA GLY A 10 -2.12 -4.65 -11.89
C GLY A 10 -1.51 -5.09 -10.55
N GLY A 11 -1.01 -4.16 -9.76
CA GLY A 11 -0.42 -4.45 -8.43
C GLY A 11 -1.36 -5.12 -7.42
N SER A 12 -2.67 -5.10 -7.68
CA SER A 12 -3.69 -5.76 -6.87
C SER A 12 -3.98 -7.21 -7.27
N SER A 13 -3.30 -7.77 -8.29
CA SER A 13 -3.55 -9.14 -8.78
C SER A 13 -2.79 -10.23 -8.00
N ASN A 14 -1.99 -9.88 -7.00
CA ASN A 14 -1.31 -10.86 -6.16
C ASN A 14 -2.31 -11.78 -5.43
N LEU A 15 -1.92 -13.04 -5.24
CA LEU A 15 -2.78 -14.05 -4.61
C LEU A 15 -3.20 -13.65 -3.20
N GLN A 16 -2.28 -13.15 -2.41
CA GLN A 16 -2.48 -12.68 -1.04
C GLN A 16 -1.57 -11.50 -0.74
N GLY A 17 -2.05 -10.56 0.05
CA GLY A 17 -1.26 -9.49 0.66
C GLY A 17 -1.55 -9.42 2.16
N VAL A 18 -0.56 -9.04 2.96
CA VAL A 18 -0.72 -8.90 4.41
C VAL A 18 -1.03 -7.45 4.76
N THR A 19 -2.03 -7.23 5.61
CA THR A 19 -2.24 -5.92 6.24
C THR A 19 -1.12 -5.68 7.24
N TYR A 20 -0.33 -4.66 6.98
CA TYR A 20 0.94 -4.45 7.64
C TYR A 20 1.04 -3.06 8.25
N THR A 21 1.57 -2.96 9.49
CA THR A 21 1.94 -1.69 10.11
C THR A 21 3.38 -1.73 10.62
N ARG A 22 3.88 -0.58 11.05
CA ARG A 22 5.19 -0.44 11.67
C ARG A 22 5.03 0.34 12.97
N LEU A 23 5.36 -0.29 14.08
CA LEU A 23 5.50 0.40 15.36
C LEU A 23 6.90 1.00 15.48
N SER A 24 6.99 2.13 16.15
CA SER A 24 8.24 2.77 16.56
C SER A 24 7.99 3.56 17.83
N HIS A 25 8.98 3.59 18.71
CA HIS A 25 9.01 4.49 19.87
C HIS A 25 9.26 5.95 19.47
N GLN A 26 9.70 6.20 18.24
CA GLN A 26 9.90 7.54 17.69
C GLN A 26 8.69 7.94 16.85
N HIS A 27 8.03 9.01 17.26
CA HIS A 27 6.98 9.64 16.47
C HIS A 27 7.56 10.29 15.23
N ASN A 28 7.09 9.83 14.07
CA ASN A 28 7.36 10.46 12.78
C ASN A 28 6.17 10.22 11.84
N PRO A 29 6.01 11.04 10.80
CA PRO A 29 4.83 10.93 9.93
C PRO A 29 4.62 9.55 9.31
N LEU A 30 5.70 8.81 9.00
CA LEU A 30 5.60 7.48 8.40
C LEU A 30 5.01 6.45 9.38
N THR A 31 5.51 6.43 10.61
CA THR A 31 5.00 5.49 11.63
C THR A 31 3.61 5.87 12.10
N ASP A 32 3.37 7.17 12.36
CA ASP A 32 2.07 7.66 12.82
C ASP A 32 0.97 7.41 11.78
N PHE A 33 1.26 7.69 10.49
CA PHE A 33 0.34 7.36 9.39
C PHE A 33 0.12 5.85 9.27
N SER A 34 1.19 5.03 9.36
CA SER A 34 1.08 3.58 9.24
C SER A 34 0.19 2.96 10.32
N VAL A 35 0.30 3.43 11.56
CA VAL A 35 -0.52 2.94 12.67
C VAL A 35 -1.99 3.35 12.51
N ALA A 36 -2.25 4.62 12.18
CA ALA A 36 -3.61 5.11 11.94
C ALA A 36 -4.27 4.40 10.74
N ALA A 37 -3.52 4.23 9.65
CA ALA A 37 -3.98 3.56 8.44
C ALA A 37 -4.29 2.07 8.68
N PHE A 38 -3.44 1.38 9.43
CA PHE A 38 -3.67 -0.01 9.81
C PHE A 38 -4.95 -0.18 10.64
N GLY A 39 -5.18 0.71 11.61
CA GLY A 39 -6.39 0.69 12.42
C GLY A 39 -7.65 0.81 11.58
N LEU A 40 -7.71 1.84 10.73
CA LEU A 40 -8.85 2.06 9.83
C LEU A 40 -9.05 0.92 8.83
N ALA A 41 -7.94 0.43 8.23
CA ALA A 41 -8.00 -0.68 7.28
C ALA A 41 -8.56 -1.96 7.91
N ALA A 42 -8.12 -2.28 9.13
CA ALA A 42 -8.63 -3.43 9.89
C ALA A 42 -10.15 -3.31 10.12
N ASP A 43 -10.63 -2.14 10.55
CA ASP A 43 -12.07 -1.87 10.75
C ASP A 43 -12.86 -1.96 9.43
N CYS A 44 -12.30 -1.42 8.35
CA CYS A 44 -12.92 -1.44 7.03
C CYS A 44 -13.10 -2.89 6.53
N TYR A 45 -12.05 -3.69 6.55
CA TYR A 45 -12.11 -5.07 6.06
C TYR A 45 -12.96 -5.98 6.97
N GLN A 46 -12.91 -5.76 8.26
CA GLN A 46 -13.80 -6.47 9.20
C GLN A 46 -15.28 -6.13 8.93
N SER A 47 -15.59 -4.88 8.63
CA SER A 47 -16.94 -4.45 8.25
C SER A 47 -17.39 -5.07 6.93
N MET A 48 -16.50 -5.13 5.93
CA MET A 48 -16.77 -5.79 4.64
C MET A 48 -17.03 -7.30 4.83
N ALA A 49 -16.26 -7.97 5.67
CA ALA A 49 -16.46 -9.39 6.00
C ALA A 49 -17.80 -9.60 6.73
N ALA A 50 -18.12 -8.78 7.73
CA ALA A 50 -19.39 -8.84 8.45
C ALA A 50 -20.60 -8.57 7.54
N ALA A 51 -20.44 -7.76 6.50
CA ALA A 51 -21.45 -7.52 5.47
C ALA A 51 -21.52 -8.63 4.39
N GLY A 52 -20.72 -9.68 4.49
CA GLY A 52 -20.69 -10.79 3.52
C GLY A 52 -20.06 -10.42 2.17
N GLN A 53 -19.31 -9.32 2.10
CA GLN A 53 -18.62 -8.89 0.88
C GLN A 53 -17.29 -9.62 0.66
N LEU A 54 -16.73 -10.21 1.71
CA LEU A 54 -15.51 -11.01 1.70
C LEU A 54 -15.74 -12.31 2.44
N THR A 55 -15.22 -13.42 1.91
CA THR A 55 -15.36 -14.78 2.45
C THR A 55 -14.07 -15.18 3.17
N GLU A 56 -14.17 -15.59 4.44
CA GLU A 56 -13.02 -16.08 5.20
C GLU A 56 -12.45 -17.38 4.59
N GLY A 57 -11.13 -17.50 4.53
CA GLY A 57 -10.41 -18.59 3.90
C GLY A 57 -10.24 -18.46 2.39
N GLU A 58 -11.10 -17.70 1.70
CA GLU A 58 -11.03 -17.43 0.27
C GLU A 58 -10.50 -16.03 -0.04
N ASP A 59 -11.08 -15.01 0.60
CA ASP A 59 -10.77 -13.61 0.33
C ASP A 59 -9.92 -12.98 1.44
N PHE A 60 -10.00 -13.51 2.65
CA PHE A 60 -9.19 -13.05 3.79
C PHE A 60 -8.96 -14.14 4.84
N GLY A 61 -7.99 -13.90 5.72
CA GLY A 61 -7.80 -14.67 6.95
C GLY A 61 -7.51 -13.74 8.12
N ALA A 62 -8.33 -13.89 9.18
CA ALA A 62 -8.38 -12.98 10.34
C ALA A 62 -7.38 -13.33 11.46
N GLY A 63 -6.47 -14.29 11.27
CA GLY A 63 -5.53 -14.76 12.33
C GLY A 63 -4.47 -13.74 12.77
N GLY A 64 -4.44 -12.55 12.18
CA GLY A 64 -3.39 -11.57 12.42
C GLY A 64 -2.13 -11.84 11.61
N TYR A 65 -1.07 -11.11 11.95
CA TYR A 65 0.28 -11.40 11.45
C TYR A 65 1.31 -11.19 12.55
N ILE A 66 2.41 -11.93 12.49
CA ILE A 66 3.55 -11.81 13.39
C ILE A 66 4.72 -11.24 12.60
N GLN A 67 5.22 -10.07 13.02
CA GLN A 67 6.48 -9.52 12.53
C GLN A 67 7.60 -10.07 13.37
N LEU A 68 8.47 -10.91 12.79
CA LEU A 68 9.67 -11.40 13.44
C LEU A 68 10.68 -10.26 13.64
N HIS A 69 11.43 -10.33 14.73
CA HIS A 69 12.38 -9.28 15.11
C HIS A 69 13.62 -9.89 15.74
N ASP A 70 14.80 -9.66 15.15
CA ASP A 70 16.08 -10.27 15.56
C ASP A 70 16.63 -9.76 16.88
N ASP A 71 16.11 -8.65 17.38
CA ASP A 71 16.64 -7.94 18.53
C ASP A 71 15.70 -8.10 19.72
N ASP A 72 16.03 -9.03 20.60
CA ASP A 72 15.27 -9.32 21.84
C ASP A 72 15.29 -8.11 22.80
N GLU A 73 16.35 -7.29 22.80
CA GLU A 73 16.44 -6.07 23.61
C GLU A 73 15.41 -5.03 23.14
N THR A 74 15.30 -4.83 21.83
CA THR A 74 14.26 -3.99 21.25
C THR A 74 12.86 -4.53 21.54
N LEU A 75 12.63 -5.84 21.44
CA LEU A 75 11.34 -6.44 21.77
C LEU A 75 10.98 -6.22 23.25
N GLU A 76 11.91 -6.43 24.17
CA GLU A 76 11.69 -6.19 25.59
C GLU A 76 11.47 -4.70 25.88
N HIS A 77 12.23 -3.81 25.25
CA HIS A 77 12.01 -2.38 25.35
C HIS A 77 10.61 -1.96 24.85
N LEU A 78 10.18 -2.49 23.71
CA LEU A 78 8.84 -2.24 23.17
C LEU A 78 7.75 -2.76 24.15
N ARG A 79 7.95 -3.92 24.75
CA ARG A 79 7.04 -4.50 25.74
C ARG A 79 6.85 -3.60 26.96
N GLN A 80 7.93 -2.94 27.40
CA GLN A 80 7.93 -2.08 28.58
C GLN A 80 7.43 -0.66 28.29
N THR A 81 7.71 -0.12 27.11
CA THR A 81 7.54 1.31 26.81
C THR A 81 6.33 1.64 25.94
N LEU A 82 5.85 0.71 25.13
CA LEU A 82 4.65 0.92 24.35
C LEU A 82 3.43 0.41 25.11
N PRO A 83 2.49 1.29 25.48
CA PRO A 83 1.19 0.89 26.00
C PRO A 83 0.37 0.33 24.83
N LEU A 84 0.70 -0.90 24.39
CA LEU A 84 -0.05 -1.57 23.35
C LEU A 84 -1.48 -1.79 23.83
N ALA A 85 -2.44 -1.21 23.14
CA ALA A 85 -3.85 -1.44 23.44
C ALA A 85 -4.15 -2.94 23.33
N PRO A 86 -4.88 -3.52 24.30
CA PRO A 86 -5.28 -4.92 24.22
C PRO A 86 -5.94 -5.23 22.88
N GLY A 87 -5.53 -6.31 22.23
CA GLY A 87 -6.04 -6.71 20.91
C GLY A 87 -5.41 -5.98 19.72
N PHE A 88 -4.56 -4.98 19.92
CA PHE A 88 -3.85 -4.34 18.80
C PHE A 88 -2.54 -5.08 18.46
N ALA A 89 -1.64 -5.21 19.43
CA ALA A 89 -0.38 -5.93 19.24
C ALA A 89 0.12 -6.50 20.60
N ARG A 90 0.89 -7.57 20.53
CA ARG A 90 1.60 -8.15 21.69
C ARG A 90 2.98 -8.64 21.28
N VAL A 91 3.97 -8.45 22.15
CA VAL A 91 5.29 -9.06 22.00
C VAL A 91 5.22 -10.55 22.34
N MET A 92 5.85 -11.38 21.52
CA MET A 92 5.88 -12.85 21.66
C MET A 92 7.33 -13.34 21.58
N ARG A 93 7.67 -14.35 22.37
CA ARG A 93 8.91 -15.11 22.24
C ARG A 93 8.77 -16.16 21.14
N ALA A 94 9.89 -16.70 20.66
CA ALA A 94 9.88 -17.74 19.63
C ALA A 94 9.04 -18.98 20.04
N GLU A 95 9.10 -19.37 21.30
CA GLU A 95 8.33 -20.50 21.84
C GLU A 95 6.83 -20.24 21.80
N ASP A 96 6.41 -19.01 22.16
CA ASP A 96 4.99 -18.61 22.13
C ASP A 96 4.46 -18.58 20.68
N ILE A 97 5.32 -18.19 19.72
CA ILE A 97 4.99 -18.23 18.28
C ILE A 97 4.87 -19.67 17.81
N ALA A 98 5.80 -20.53 18.20
CA ALA A 98 5.77 -21.96 17.85
C ALA A 98 4.52 -22.67 18.39
N GLU A 99 4.11 -22.36 19.62
CA GLU A 99 2.87 -22.88 20.19
C GLU A 99 1.63 -22.41 19.40
N LEU A 100 1.60 -21.13 19.01
CA LEU A 100 0.48 -20.56 18.26
C LEU A 100 0.39 -21.07 16.82
N THR A 101 1.53 -21.24 16.14
CA THR A 101 1.55 -21.50 14.69
C THR A 101 1.89 -22.94 14.32
N GLY A 102 2.41 -23.72 15.27
CA GLY A 102 2.98 -25.05 15.03
C GLY A 102 4.30 -25.02 14.24
N ILE A 103 4.92 -23.84 14.08
CA ILE A 103 6.17 -23.65 13.33
C ILE A 103 7.13 -22.82 14.20
N THR A 104 8.33 -23.32 14.41
CA THR A 104 9.37 -22.63 15.19
C THR A 104 10.06 -21.56 14.34
N PRO A 105 9.92 -20.27 14.64
CA PRO A 105 10.69 -19.23 13.99
C PRO A 105 12.08 -19.10 14.60
N ARG A 106 13.01 -18.43 13.89
CA ARG A 106 14.36 -18.17 14.37
C ARG A 106 14.46 -17.23 15.57
N CYS A 107 13.44 -16.41 15.82
CA CYS A 107 13.42 -15.37 16.87
C CYS A 107 11.99 -15.03 17.30
N GLY A 108 11.87 -14.23 18.34
CA GLY A 108 10.61 -13.63 18.77
C GLY A 108 10.05 -12.59 17.79
N GLY A 109 8.94 -11.96 18.15
CA GLY A 109 8.30 -10.98 17.27
C GLY A 109 7.14 -10.24 17.94
N ILE A 110 6.41 -9.50 17.11
CA ILE A 110 5.22 -8.76 17.51
C ILE A 110 4.03 -9.31 16.74
N HIS A 111 3.03 -9.79 17.44
CA HIS A 111 1.77 -10.24 16.89
C HIS A 111 0.76 -9.10 16.83
N TYR A 112 0.37 -8.72 15.63
CA TYR A 112 -0.67 -7.73 15.34
C TYR A 112 -1.98 -8.45 15.09
N GLN A 113 -2.81 -8.52 16.12
CA GLN A 113 -3.99 -9.39 16.16
C GLN A 113 -5.11 -8.95 15.21
N ARG A 114 -5.19 -7.65 14.92
CA ARG A 114 -6.21 -7.08 14.00
C ARG A 114 -5.82 -7.14 12.52
N GLY A 115 -4.59 -7.54 12.21
CA GLY A 115 -4.12 -7.77 10.86
C GLY A 115 -4.60 -9.09 10.28
N GLY A 116 -4.01 -9.46 9.17
CA GLY A 116 -4.29 -10.71 8.48
C GLY A 116 -3.86 -10.63 7.03
N TRP A 117 -4.18 -11.65 6.27
CA TRP A 117 -4.02 -11.61 4.83
C TRP A 117 -5.35 -11.33 4.13
N LEU A 118 -5.27 -10.72 2.96
CA LEU A 118 -6.39 -10.44 2.07
C LEU A 118 -6.01 -10.83 0.64
N ASN A 119 -7.00 -11.20 -0.16
CA ASN A 119 -6.89 -11.21 -1.60
C ASN A 119 -7.17 -9.79 -2.12
N PRO A 120 -6.16 -9.06 -2.63
CA PRO A 120 -6.36 -7.66 -3.01
C PRO A 120 -7.37 -7.49 -4.13
N ALA A 121 -7.41 -8.43 -5.08
CA ALA A 121 -8.37 -8.39 -6.18
C ALA A 121 -9.82 -8.59 -5.70
N ALA A 122 -10.04 -9.45 -4.69
CA ALA A 122 -11.37 -9.61 -4.09
C ALA A 122 -11.82 -8.33 -3.39
N VAL A 123 -10.92 -7.68 -2.63
CA VAL A 123 -11.20 -6.38 -2.01
C VAL A 123 -11.58 -5.33 -3.06
N CYS A 124 -10.80 -5.21 -4.14
CA CYS A 124 -11.10 -4.27 -5.22
C CYS A 124 -12.48 -4.56 -5.85
N ARG A 125 -12.78 -5.82 -6.17
CA ARG A 125 -14.08 -6.20 -6.73
C ARG A 125 -15.24 -5.88 -5.79
N ALA A 126 -15.08 -6.18 -4.50
CA ALA A 126 -16.11 -5.89 -3.49
C ALA A 126 -16.37 -4.38 -3.39
N LEU A 127 -15.33 -3.55 -3.37
CA LEU A 127 -15.49 -2.09 -3.35
C LEU A 127 -16.13 -1.56 -4.64
N LEU A 128 -15.73 -2.08 -5.80
CA LEU A 128 -16.27 -1.65 -7.10
C LEU A 128 -17.70 -2.13 -7.36
N SER A 129 -18.19 -3.14 -6.62
CA SER A 129 -19.57 -3.66 -6.77
C SER A 129 -20.66 -2.73 -6.20
N HIS A 130 -20.27 -1.62 -5.54
CA HIS A 130 -21.22 -0.68 -4.98
C HIS A 130 -22.15 -0.08 -6.07
N PRO A 131 -23.48 -0.03 -5.87
CA PRO A 131 -24.44 0.32 -6.93
C PRO A 131 -24.32 1.77 -7.45
N ARG A 132 -23.59 2.64 -6.76
CA ARG A 132 -23.29 4.01 -7.23
C ARG A 132 -21.97 4.10 -8.01
N ILE A 133 -21.26 3.00 -8.19
CA ILE A 133 -19.99 2.98 -8.92
C ILE A 133 -20.22 2.33 -10.28
N THR A 134 -19.94 3.07 -11.34
CA THR A 134 -19.88 2.53 -12.70
C THR A 134 -18.43 2.33 -13.09
N VAL A 135 -18.09 1.12 -13.53
CA VAL A 135 -16.75 0.78 -14.00
C VAL A 135 -16.80 0.59 -15.51
N LYS A 136 -15.90 1.29 -16.22
CA LYS A 136 -15.58 1.06 -17.64
C LYS A 136 -14.19 0.46 -17.71
N GLU A 137 -14.09 -0.74 -18.17
CA GLU A 137 -12.84 -1.47 -18.41
C GLU A 137 -12.42 -1.36 -19.87
N GLN A 138 -11.18 -1.77 -20.17
CA GLN A 138 -10.60 -1.79 -21.52
C GLN A 138 -10.58 -0.42 -22.20
N CYS A 139 -10.41 0.64 -21.39
CA CYS A 139 -10.37 2.01 -21.94
C CYS A 139 -9.03 2.37 -22.58
N GLY A 140 -7.99 1.52 -22.44
CA GLY A 140 -6.64 1.83 -22.91
C GLY A 140 -5.96 2.97 -22.15
N ALA A 141 -4.98 3.58 -22.76
CA ALA A 141 -4.29 4.73 -22.20
C ALA A 141 -5.20 5.97 -22.25
N LEU A 142 -5.28 6.68 -21.14
CA LEU A 142 -6.12 7.87 -20.99
C LEU A 142 -5.27 9.10 -20.71
N SER A 143 -5.67 10.23 -21.29
CA SER A 143 -5.24 11.56 -20.86
C SER A 143 -6.34 12.25 -20.07
N ILE A 144 -5.95 13.21 -19.22
CA ILE A 144 -6.90 14.04 -18.49
C ILE A 144 -6.58 15.51 -18.76
N GLU A 145 -7.60 16.30 -19.05
CA GLU A 145 -7.49 17.74 -19.29
C GLU A 145 -8.66 18.51 -18.71
N ARG A 146 -8.45 19.79 -18.43
CA ARG A 146 -9.52 20.67 -17.96
C ARG A 146 -10.21 21.35 -19.13
N SER A 147 -11.51 21.19 -19.23
CA SER A 147 -12.35 21.85 -20.24
C SER A 147 -12.64 23.32 -19.91
N ALA A 148 -13.15 24.08 -20.90
CA ALA A 148 -13.42 25.49 -20.74
C ALA A 148 -14.51 25.81 -19.69
N ASP A 149 -15.43 24.87 -19.43
CA ASP A 149 -16.46 24.96 -18.38
C ASP A 149 -15.96 24.56 -16.98
N GLY A 150 -14.67 24.21 -16.87
CA GLY A 150 -14.00 23.89 -15.63
C GLY A 150 -14.09 22.43 -15.20
N HIS A 151 -14.74 21.55 -15.99
CA HIS A 151 -14.76 20.12 -15.74
C HIS A 151 -13.46 19.44 -16.16
N TRP A 152 -13.16 18.31 -15.52
CA TRP A 152 -12.10 17.40 -15.93
C TRP A 152 -12.63 16.39 -16.92
N GLN A 153 -12.00 16.31 -18.08
CA GLN A 153 -12.34 15.38 -19.15
C GLN A 153 -11.27 14.31 -19.28
N SER A 154 -11.70 13.05 -19.30
CA SER A 154 -10.83 11.92 -19.65
C SER A 154 -11.03 11.59 -21.12
N ARG A 155 -9.92 11.53 -21.87
CA ARG A 155 -9.89 11.17 -23.29
C ARG A 155 -9.08 9.91 -23.54
N ASP A 156 -9.51 9.15 -24.52
CA ASP A 156 -8.76 8.01 -25.03
C ASP A 156 -7.65 8.43 -26.02
N CYS A 157 -6.96 7.45 -26.58
CA CYS A 157 -5.88 7.69 -27.55
C CYS A 157 -6.34 8.26 -28.90
N GLU A 158 -7.64 8.22 -29.20
CA GLU A 158 -8.26 8.82 -30.40
C GLU A 158 -8.75 10.24 -30.14
N GLY A 159 -8.67 10.70 -28.87
CA GLY A 159 -9.11 12.02 -28.43
C GLY A 159 -10.60 12.10 -28.05
N GLU A 160 -11.32 10.98 -28.08
CA GLU A 160 -12.72 10.92 -27.70
C GLU A 160 -12.90 11.06 -26.17
N VAL A 161 -13.89 11.87 -25.77
CA VAL A 161 -14.19 12.08 -24.36
C VAL A 161 -14.97 10.89 -23.79
N LEU A 162 -14.33 10.13 -22.91
CA LEU A 162 -14.96 8.99 -22.23
C LEU A 162 -15.74 9.38 -20.99
N ALA A 163 -15.35 10.46 -20.31
CA ALA A 163 -16.04 11.00 -19.14
C ALA A 163 -15.71 12.47 -18.96
N SER A 164 -16.65 13.20 -18.34
CA SER A 164 -16.49 14.59 -17.90
C SER A 164 -17.12 14.76 -16.52
N ALA A 165 -16.40 15.37 -15.58
CA ALA A 165 -16.85 15.56 -14.21
C ALA A 165 -16.18 16.77 -13.55
N PRO A 166 -16.81 17.40 -12.54
CA PRO A 166 -16.20 18.49 -11.77
C PRO A 166 -15.01 18.02 -10.91
N ILE A 167 -14.96 16.72 -10.60
CA ILE A 167 -13.89 16.11 -9.80
C ILE A 167 -13.34 14.90 -10.57
N ALA A 168 -12.03 14.82 -10.65
CA ALA A 168 -11.30 13.66 -11.14
C ALA A 168 -10.21 13.21 -10.15
N VAL A 169 -9.98 11.91 -10.07
CA VAL A 169 -8.93 11.33 -9.23
C VAL A 169 -8.03 10.44 -10.07
N LEU A 170 -6.75 10.75 -10.08
CA LEU A 170 -5.72 9.94 -10.70
C LEU A 170 -5.25 8.88 -9.69
N ALA A 171 -5.62 7.62 -9.92
CA ALA A 171 -5.28 6.49 -9.06
C ALA A 171 -4.57 5.35 -9.82
N THR A 172 -3.79 5.71 -10.84
CA THR A 172 -3.16 4.78 -11.80
C THR A 172 -1.73 4.37 -11.39
N ALA A 173 -1.44 4.35 -10.10
CA ALA A 173 -0.12 4.02 -9.53
C ALA A 173 1.00 4.84 -10.21
N HIS A 174 2.01 4.18 -10.84
CA HIS A 174 3.06 4.89 -11.57
C HIS A 174 2.53 5.62 -12.80
N GLY A 175 1.41 5.18 -13.37
CA GLY A 175 0.80 5.81 -14.56
C GLY A 175 0.40 7.27 -14.36
N VAL A 176 0.30 7.78 -13.12
CA VAL A 176 0.07 9.21 -12.87
C VAL A 176 1.21 10.08 -13.42
N THR A 177 2.43 9.55 -13.55
CA THR A 177 3.57 10.28 -14.15
C THR A 177 3.47 10.49 -15.66
N HIS A 178 2.46 9.93 -16.30
CA HIS A 178 2.17 10.14 -17.71
C HIS A 178 1.13 11.25 -17.94
N GLN A 179 0.65 11.91 -16.88
CA GLN A 179 -0.28 13.04 -16.96
C GLN A 179 0.48 14.33 -16.69
N THR A 180 0.26 15.33 -17.52
CA THR A 180 0.96 16.63 -17.50
C THR A 180 0.97 17.29 -16.12
N ASP A 181 -0.17 17.22 -15.39
CA ASP A 181 -0.29 17.88 -14.10
C ASP A 181 0.39 17.10 -12.96
N THR A 182 0.86 15.87 -13.19
CA THR A 182 1.44 14.99 -12.17
C THR A 182 2.75 14.31 -12.58
N GLU A 183 3.28 14.57 -13.78
CA GLU A 183 4.56 14.00 -14.28
C GLU A 183 5.76 14.32 -13.39
N TRP A 184 5.71 15.41 -12.65
CA TRP A 184 6.73 15.90 -11.74
C TRP A 184 6.83 15.11 -10.43
N LEU A 185 5.89 14.21 -10.14
CA LEU A 185 5.91 13.41 -8.92
C LEU A 185 7.09 12.42 -8.94
N PRO A 186 7.97 12.43 -7.91
CA PRO A 186 9.15 11.57 -7.87
C PRO A 186 8.78 10.14 -7.43
N LEU A 187 8.20 9.41 -8.34
CA LEU A 187 7.71 8.05 -8.12
C LEU A 187 8.68 7.03 -8.71
N ASN A 188 8.83 5.91 -8.00
CA ASN A 188 9.68 4.81 -8.40
C ASN A 188 8.84 3.56 -8.66
N LEU A 189 9.11 2.91 -9.78
CA LEU A 189 8.58 1.60 -10.10
C LEU A 189 9.47 0.53 -9.45
N ILE A 190 8.86 -0.39 -8.71
CA ILE A 190 9.57 -1.47 -8.01
C ILE A 190 8.94 -2.79 -8.41
N ARG A 191 9.68 -3.58 -9.19
CA ARG A 191 9.29 -4.95 -9.51
C ARG A 191 9.31 -5.82 -8.26
N GLY A 192 8.37 -6.74 -8.16
CA GLY A 192 8.34 -7.75 -7.11
C GLY A 192 7.70 -9.04 -7.58
N GLN A 193 8.39 -10.15 -7.32
CA GLN A 193 7.88 -11.50 -7.58
C GLN A 193 7.57 -12.20 -6.28
N THR A 194 6.42 -12.85 -6.21
CA THR A 194 6.06 -13.80 -5.15
C THR A 194 6.28 -15.23 -5.62
N THR A 195 6.37 -16.15 -4.67
CA THR A 195 6.48 -17.59 -4.93
C THR A 195 5.30 -18.30 -4.31
N HIS A 196 4.64 -19.14 -5.06
CA HIS A 196 3.52 -19.95 -4.64
C HIS A 196 4.02 -21.30 -4.10
N ILE A 197 3.91 -21.50 -2.78
CA ILE A 197 4.37 -22.69 -2.08
C ILE A 197 3.17 -23.59 -1.84
N PRO A 198 3.12 -24.82 -2.39
CA PRO A 198 2.08 -25.79 -2.05
C PRO A 198 2.06 -26.07 -0.55
N THR A 199 0.87 -26.25 0.02
CA THR A 199 0.78 -26.62 1.45
C THR A 199 1.23 -28.07 1.68
N ASN A 200 1.68 -28.34 2.92
CA ASN A 200 1.91 -29.68 3.44
C ASN A 200 1.42 -29.76 4.88
N ASP A 201 1.53 -30.89 5.55
CA ASP A 201 1.01 -31.12 6.90
C ASP A 201 1.58 -30.12 7.93
N ALA A 202 2.82 -29.67 7.75
CA ALA A 202 3.44 -28.67 8.62
C ALA A 202 2.88 -27.27 8.35
N LEU A 203 2.80 -26.88 7.08
CA LEU A 203 2.32 -25.56 6.65
C LEU A 203 0.80 -25.41 6.82
N ALA A 204 0.03 -26.49 6.76
CA ALA A 204 -1.42 -26.47 6.99
C ALA A 204 -1.80 -26.01 8.41
N LYS A 205 -0.86 -26.07 9.36
CA LYS A 205 -1.06 -25.58 10.73
C LYS A 205 -0.93 -24.06 10.86
N LEU A 206 -0.41 -23.39 9.83
CA LEU A 206 -0.22 -21.95 9.86
C LEU A 206 -1.57 -21.23 9.75
N HIS A 207 -1.99 -20.60 10.83
CA HIS A 207 -3.23 -19.81 10.90
C HIS A 207 -2.99 -18.30 11.01
N VAL A 208 -1.72 -17.89 11.19
CA VAL A 208 -1.27 -16.51 11.33
C VAL A 208 -0.22 -16.23 10.27
N SER A 209 -0.24 -15.07 9.65
CA SER A 209 0.79 -14.71 8.67
C SER A 209 2.12 -14.45 9.39
N LEU A 210 3.20 -15.05 8.93
CA LEU A 210 4.55 -14.79 9.42
C LEU A 210 5.25 -13.80 8.48
N CYS A 211 5.81 -12.74 9.05
CA CYS A 211 6.52 -11.68 8.35
C CYS A 211 7.92 -11.50 8.91
N ASP A 212 8.90 -11.39 8.02
CA ASP A 212 10.30 -11.06 8.31
C ASP A 212 10.82 -10.12 7.21
N LYS A 213 11.88 -10.45 6.51
CA LYS A 213 12.30 -9.79 5.26
C LYS A 213 11.32 -10.04 4.11
N GLY A 214 10.60 -11.16 4.18
CA GLY A 214 9.46 -11.50 3.36
C GLY A 214 8.23 -11.82 4.22
N TYR A 215 7.21 -12.44 3.63
CA TYR A 215 6.02 -12.88 4.32
C TYR A 215 5.55 -14.26 3.86
N LEU A 216 4.90 -14.99 4.76
CA LEU A 216 4.27 -16.30 4.53
C LEU A 216 2.89 -16.29 5.20
N PRO A 217 1.80 -16.09 4.46
CA PRO A 217 0.45 -16.17 4.99
C PRO A 217 -0.04 -17.62 5.08
N PRO A 218 -1.12 -17.92 5.81
CA PRO A 218 -1.86 -19.16 5.72
C PRO A 218 -2.23 -19.51 4.27
N ALA A 219 -2.42 -20.81 3.98
CA ALA A 219 -2.76 -21.25 2.63
C ALA A 219 -4.10 -20.69 2.17
N ARG A 220 -4.17 -20.31 0.90
CA ARG A 220 -5.37 -20.04 0.16
C ARG A 220 -5.49 -21.05 -0.97
N GLY A 221 -6.55 -21.85 -0.98
CA GLY A 221 -6.72 -22.90 -2.00
C GLY A 221 -5.56 -23.91 -2.05
N GLY A 222 -4.96 -24.23 -0.90
CA GLY A 222 -3.82 -25.16 -0.82
C GLY A 222 -2.46 -24.56 -1.17
N VAL A 223 -2.36 -23.23 -1.31
CA VAL A 223 -1.13 -22.53 -1.71
C VAL A 223 -0.84 -21.36 -0.78
N HIS A 224 0.42 -21.20 -0.37
CA HIS A 224 0.94 -20.06 0.36
C HIS A 224 1.64 -19.09 -0.59
N CYS A 225 1.29 -17.80 -0.53
CA CYS A 225 1.95 -16.77 -1.33
C CYS A 225 3.13 -16.17 -0.57
N ALA A 226 4.31 -16.71 -0.77
CA ALA A 226 5.53 -16.24 -0.08
C ALA A 226 6.26 -15.18 -0.90
N GLY A 227 6.86 -14.23 -0.23
CA GLY A 227 7.68 -13.24 -0.93
C GLY A 227 7.95 -11.97 -0.12
N SER A 228 8.49 -11.01 -0.80
CA SER A 228 8.70 -10.93 -2.25
C SER A 228 10.07 -10.36 -2.57
N SER A 229 10.52 -10.57 -3.79
CA SER A 229 11.69 -9.88 -4.32
C SER A 229 11.49 -8.37 -4.41
N PHE A 230 12.57 -7.63 -4.63
CA PHE A 230 12.56 -6.17 -4.67
C PHE A 230 13.55 -5.67 -5.72
N GLY A 231 13.03 -5.31 -6.92
CA GLY A 231 13.78 -4.85 -8.09
C GLY A 231 13.45 -3.39 -8.45
N PRO A 232 14.21 -2.39 -7.91
CA PRO A 232 13.98 -0.98 -8.25
C PRO A 232 14.28 -0.70 -9.73
N GLY A 233 13.35 -0.02 -10.42
CA GLY A 233 13.51 0.38 -11.82
C GLY A 233 13.39 -0.76 -12.84
N ASP A 234 13.18 -1.98 -12.39
CA ASP A 234 12.98 -3.14 -13.25
C ASP A 234 11.53 -3.18 -13.74
N THR A 235 11.32 -3.22 -15.04
CA THR A 235 10.00 -3.18 -15.70
C THR A 235 9.57 -4.53 -16.28
N ASP A 236 10.44 -5.56 -16.17
CA ASP A 236 10.14 -6.90 -16.66
C ASP A 236 8.97 -7.53 -15.92
N THR A 237 8.11 -8.24 -16.65
CA THR A 237 6.90 -8.90 -16.15
C THR A 237 6.99 -10.41 -16.08
N ASP A 238 8.09 -11.00 -16.58
CA ASP A 238 8.28 -12.44 -16.61
C ASP A 238 8.72 -12.97 -15.23
N GLU A 239 8.28 -14.18 -14.89
CA GLU A 239 8.75 -14.89 -13.70
C GLU A 239 10.24 -15.29 -13.88
N ARG A 240 11.04 -15.14 -12.81
CA ARG A 240 12.46 -15.45 -12.79
C ARG A 240 12.76 -16.53 -11.76
N PRO A 241 13.45 -17.64 -12.14
CA PRO A 241 13.80 -18.71 -11.22
C PRO A 241 14.67 -18.28 -10.02
N GLU A 242 15.58 -17.32 -10.24
CA GLU A 242 16.44 -16.77 -9.19
C GLU A 242 15.64 -16.03 -8.11
N GLU A 243 14.52 -15.41 -8.45
CA GLU A 243 13.68 -14.74 -7.47
C GLU A 243 12.84 -15.72 -6.66
N HIS A 244 12.45 -16.86 -7.23
CA HIS A 244 11.90 -17.97 -6.45
C HIS A 244 12.93 -18.49 -5.44
N THR A 245 14.18 -18.71 -5.88
CA THR A 245 15.28 -19.13 -5.01
C THR A 245 15.50 -18.12 -3.87
N HIS A 246 15.46 -16.82 -4.19
CA HIS A 246 15.58 -15.75 -3.20
C HIS A 246 14.43 -15.80 -2.17
N ASN A 247 13.17 -15.89 -2.62
CA ASN A 247 12.00 -15.93 -1.75
C ASN A 247 12.03 -17.16 -0.83
N ILE A 248 12.37 -18.34 -1.37
CA ILE A 248 12.52 -19.57 -0.59
C ILE A 248 13.66 -19.42 0.43
N GLY A 249 14.78 -18.81 0.04
CA GLY A 249 15.89 -18.52 0.94
C GLY A 249 15.49 -17.64 2.13
N MET A 250 14.68 -16.61 1.90
CA MET A 250 14.15 -15.78 2.98
C MET A 250 13.27 -16.59 3.94
N MET A 251 12.41 -17.46 3.42
CA MET A 251 11.55 -18.32 4.27
C MET A 251 12.36 -19.31 5.09
N LYS A 252 13.37 -19.98 4.50
CA LYS A 252 14.28 -20.89 5.21
C LYS A 252 15.07 -20.16 6.30
N ALA A 253 15.48 -18.92 6.05
CA ALA A 253 16.19 -18.12 7.06
C ALA A 253 15.30 -17.73 8.24
N ALA A 254 14.04 -17.42 8.00
CA ALA A 254 13.06 -17.07 9.04
C ALA A 254 12.56 -18.29 9.84
N LEU A 255 12.46 -19.46 9.18
CA LEU A 255 11.85 -20.69 9.67
C LEU A 255 12.79 -21.87 9.40
N PRO A 256 13.93 -21.98 10.13
CA PRO A 256 15.04 -22.91 9.79
C PRO A 256 14.64 -24.39 9.81
N ASP A 257 13.70 -24.76 10.68
CA ASP A 257 13.26 -26.15 10.85
C ASP A 257 12.11 -26.52 9.88
N LEU A 258 11.62 -25.57 9.07
CA LEU A 258 10.51 -25.81 8.16
C LEU A 258 11.01 -26.45 6.86
N THR A 259 10.53 -27.66 6.58
CA THR A 259 10.72 -28.30 5.28
C THR A 259 9.66 -27.77 4.30
N LEU A 260 10.12 -27.03 3.29
CA LEU A 260 9.26 -26.56 2.22
C LEU A 260 9.12 -27.64 1.14
N PRO A 261 7.90 -27.88 0.63
CA PRO A 261 7.68 -28.84 -0.46
C PRO A 261 8.26 -28.26 -1.76
N GLU A 262 9.01 -29.08 -2.48
CA GLU A 262 9.50 -28.75 -3.82
C GLU A 262 8.49 -29.26 -4.87
N PRO A 263 7.84 -28.36 -5.65
CA PRO A 263 6.86 -28.79 -6.64
C PRO A 263 7.53 -29.47 -7.84
N SER A 264 6.95 -30.59 -8.30
CA SER A 264 7.50 -31.39 -9.40
C SER A 264 7.60 -30.65 -10.74
N GLY A 265 6.83 -29.58 -10.92
CA GLY A 265 6.83 -28.72 -12.11
C GLY A 265 7.65 -27.42 -11.95
N GLY A 266 8.45 -27.30 -10.90
CA GLY A 266 9.12 -26.07 -10.53
C GLY A 266 8.23 -25.07 -9.82
N TRP A 267 8.81 -24.01 -9.29
CA TRP A 267 8.11 -22.95 -8.61
C TRP A 267 7.23 -22.15 -9.59
N ARG A 268 6.10 -21.68 -9.10
CA ARG A 268 5.22 -20.73 -9.76
C ARG A 268 5.07 -19.50 -8.87
N GLY A 269 4.66 -18.39 -9.44
CA GLY A 269 4.52 -17.16 -8.69
C GLY A 269 3.67 -16.13 -9.39
N HIS A 270 3.90 -14.89 -8.99
CA HIS A 270 3.25 -13.74 -9.58
C HIS A 270 4.21 -12.55 -9.57
N VAL A 271 4.26 -11.83 -10.67
CA VAL A 271 5.05 -10.62 -10.83
C VAL A 271 4.12 -9.42 -10.88
N ALA A 272 4.44 -8.40 -10.11
CA ALA A 272 3.75 -7.12 -10.17
C ALA A 272 4.69 -5.96 -9.83
N HIS A 273 4.30 -4.76 -10.24
CA HIS A 273 5.04 -3.54 -9.97
C HIS A 273 4.38 -2.73 -8.87
N ARG A 274 5.17 -2.33 -7.88
CA ARG A 274 4.79 -1.39 -6.84
C ARG A 274 5.19 0.01 -7.26
N CYS A 275 4.42 0.99 -6.86
CA CYS A 275 4.73 2.40 -7.03
C CYS A 275 5.06 3.01 -5.67
N ASN A 276 6.26 3.52 -5.50
CA ASN A 276 6.74 4.12 -4.25
C ASN A 276 7.22 5.55 -4.48
N SER A 277 6.99 6.41 -3.49
CA SER A 277 7.71 7.67 -3.36
C SER A 277 9.04 7.45 -2.61
N ASN A 278 9.94 8.44 -2.69
CA ASN A 278 11.26 8.38 -2.02
C ASN A 278 11.17 8.37 -0.48
N ASP A 279 10.04 8.77 0.09
CA ASP A 279 9.81 8.81 1.54
C ASP A 279 8.93 7.67 2.05
N TYR A 280 8.54 6.74 1.17
CA TYR A 280 7.69 5.58 1.46
C TYR A 280 6.29 5.91 2.01
N LEU A 281 5.90 7.19 2.01
CA LEU A 281 4.54 7.61 2.32
C LEU A 281 3.66 7.58 1.07
N PRO A 282 2.36 7.31 1.19
CA PRO A 282 1.42 7.50 0.10
C PRO A 282 1.47 8.94 -0.43
N VAL A 283 1.02 9.11 -1.64
CA VAL A 283 0.69 10.42 -2.21
C VAL A 283 -0.81 10.50 -2.35
N ALA A 284 -1.45 11.28 -1.51
CA ALA A 284 -2.89 11.48 -1.52
C ALA A 284 -3.23 12.94 -1.20
N GLY A 285 -3.99 13.58 -2.09
CA GLY A 285 -4.40 14.96 -1.92
C GLY A 285 -4.76 15.64 -3.24
N VAL A 286 -5.21 16.88 -3.15
CA VAL A 286 -5.47 17.71 -4.32
C VAL A 286 -4.15 18.11 -4.97
N VAL A 287 -4.09 18.03 -6.30
CA VAL A 287 -2.88 18.33 -7.08
C VAL A 287 -2.57 19.81 -6.98
N PRO A 288 -1.33 20.24 -6.63
CA PRO A 288 -0.96 21.63 -6.60
C PRO A 288 -0.87 22.23 -8.01
N ASP A 289 -1.33 23.46 -8.16
CA ASP A 289 -0.96 24.31 -9.28
C ASP A 289 0.50 24.75 -9.10
N LEU A 290 1.42 24.11 -9.80
CA LEU A 290 2.86 24.36 -9.61
C LEU A 290 3.27 25.79 -9.88
N SER A 291 2.68 26.44 -10.89
CA SER A 291 3.00 27.83 -11.23
C SER A 291 2.62 28.77 -10.11
N ALA A 292 1.36 28.67 -9.65
CA ALA A 292 0.87 29.46 -8.54
C ALA A 292 1.54 29.09 -7.20
N PHE A 293 1.87 27.79 -7.01
CA PHE A 293 2.60 27.30 -5.84
C PHE A 293 4.01 27.91 -5.77
N ASN A 294 4.77 27.86 -6.85
CA ASN A 294 6.11 28.43 -6.93
C ASN A 294 6.10 29.93 -6.63
N ALA A 295 5.12 30.67 -7.15
CA ALA A 295 4.97 32.10 -6.87
C ALA A 295 4.63 32.38 -5.39
N ALA A 296 3.66 31.65 -4.82
CA ALA A 296 3.22 31.86 -3.44
C ALA A 296 4.27 31.45 -2.40
N TYR A 297 5.05 30.41 -2.72
CA TYR A 297 6.03 29.79 -1.79
C TYR A 297 7.48 30.09 -2.12
N ASP A 298 7.78 31.00 -3.05
CA ASP A 298 9.15 31.35 -3.51
C ASP A 298 10.12 31.68 -2.37
N ARG A 299 9.63 32.28 -1.30
CA ARG A 299 10.44 32.61 -0.11
C ARG A 299 11.11 31.39 0.53
N LEU A 300 10.62 30.17 0.32
CA LEU A 300 11.25 28.94 0.84
C LEU A 300 12.62 28.67 0.24
N ARG A 301 12.94 29.22 -0.94
CA ARG A 301 14.27 29.13 -1.57
C ARG A 301 15.35 29.76 -0.70
N HIS A 302 15.00 30.83 -0.02
CA HIS A 302 15.92 31.61 0.82
C HIS A 302 15.75 31.33 2.32
N TYR A 303 14.54 30.99 2.75
CA TYR A 303 14.17 30.81 4.15
C TYR A 303 13.52 29.47 4.39
N ARG A 304 14.31 28.39 4.33
CA ARG A 304 13.87 26.99 4.36
C ARG A 304 12.97 26.60 5.55
N LYS A 305 13.11 27.27 6.69
CA LYS A 305 12.32 27.00 7.91
C LYS A 305 11.12 27.94 8.07
N ARG A 306 10.90 28.86 7.15
CA ARG A 306 9.80 29.80 7.25
C ARG A 306 8.46 29.09 7.05
N LEU A 307 7.52 29.38 7.93
CA LEU A 307 6.12 29.03 7.70
C LEU A 307 5.54 30.00 6.68
N ILE A 308 4.95 29.48 5.64
CA ILE A 308 4.17 30.25 4.68
C ILE A 308 2.72 30.22 5.14
N ASP A 309 2.21 31.38 5.52
CA ASP A 309 0.81 31.56 5.93
C ASP A 309 -0.06 31.89 4.70
N ALA A 310 -0.06 30.98 3.77
CA ALA A 310 -0.91 31.01 2.59
C ALA A 310 -1.46 29.60 2.33
N PRO A 311 -2.70 29.47 1.88
CA PRO A 311 -3.22 28.18 1.43
C PRO A 311 -2.42 27.71 0.21
N CYS A 312 -2.24 26.38 0.12
CA CYS A 312 -1.58 25.78 -1.01
C CYS A 312 -2.45 26.00 -2.27
N PRO A 313 -1.93 26.68 -3.32
CA PRO A 313 -2.64 26.74 -4.59
C PRO A 313 -2.79 25.36 -5.20
N THR A 314 -3.98 25.01 -5.66
CA THR A 314 -4.32 23.68 -6.18
C THR A 314 -5.12 23.75 -7.46
N LEU A 315 -5.04 22.73 -8.27
CA LEU A 315 -5.91 22.50 -9.42
C LEU A 315 -7.27 22.03 -8.90
N ASN A 316 -8.24 22.91 -8.93
CA ASN A 316 -9.56 22.65 -8.34
C ASN A 316 -10.20 21.38 -8.96
N GLY A 317 -10.61 20.45 -8.08
CA GLY A 317 -11.26 19.21 -8.47
C GLY A 317 -10.33 18.11 -9.00
N LEU A 318 -9.00 18.31 -9.07
CA LEU A 318 -8.07 17.26 -9.44
C LEU A 318 -7.39 16.68 -8.22
N GLY A 319 -7.66 15.41 -7.94
CA GLY A 319 -7.01 14.64 -6.87
C GLY A 319 -6.03 13.60 -7.41
N VAL A 320 -5.05 13.22 -6.61
CA VAL A 320 -4.15 12.11 -6.88
C VAL A 320 -4.09 11.18 -5.67
N LEU A 321 -4.14 9.85 -5.91
CA LEU A 321 -3.92 8.81 -4.92
C LEU A 321 -2.98 7.76 -5.52
N THR A 322 -1.74 7.72 -5.05
CA THR A 322 -0.70 6.84 -5.59
C THR A 322 0.38 6.55 -4.55
N SER A 323 1.46 5.91 -4.96
CA SER A 323 2.60 5.62 -4.06
C SER A 323 2.25 4.75 -2.85
N LEU A 324 1.33 3.80 -3.01
CA LEU A 324 0.91 2.90 -1.93
C LEU A 324 1.97 1.83 -1.60
N GLY A 325 2.94 1.63 -2.49
CA GLY A 325 4.05 0.70 -2.31
C GLY A 325 3.62 -0.74 -2.06
N SER A 326 4.28 -1.37 -1.10
CA SER A 326 3.93 -2.73 -0.64
C SER A 326 2.88 -2.76 0.47
N ARG A 327 2.31 -1.61 0.84
CA ARG A 327 1.36 -1.48 1.96
C ARG A 327 0.00 -0.98 1.53
N GLY A 328 -0.37 -1.18 0.27
CA GLY A 328 -1.62 -0.68 -0.29
C GLY A 328 -2.85 -1.11 0.52
N LEU A 329 -2.93 -2.35 0.94
CA LEU A 329 -4.03 -2.85 1.77
C LEU A 329 -4.18 -2.11 3.10
N SER A 330 -3.09 -1.70 3.74
CA SER A 330 -3.15 -0.92 4.98
C SER A 330 -3.34 0.56 4.72
N ALA A 331 -2.67 1.11 3.70
CA ALA A 331 -2.57 2.56 3.50
C ALA A 331 -3.73 3.15 2.68
N ALA A 332 -4.28 2.39 1.71
CA ALA A 332 -5.26 2.92 0.76
C ALA A 332 -6.55 3.42 1.42
N PRO A 333 -7.17 2.73 2.40
CA PRO A 333 -8.41 3.22 3.00
C PRO A 333 -8.26 4.62 3.62
N LEU A 334 -7.21 4.82 4.44
CA LEU A 334 -7.00 6.12 5.08
C LEU A 334 -6.56 7.21 4.08
N ALA A 335 -5.73 6.86 3.12
CA ALA A 335 -5.29 7.79 2.08
C ALA A 335 -6.47 8.25 1.20
N ALA A 336 -7.40 7.34 0.89
CA ALA A 336 -8.62 7.66 0.15
C ALA A 336 -9.57 8.55 0.96
N GLU A 337 -9.73 8.29 2.25
CA GLU A 337 -10.55 9.12 3.14
C GLU A 337 -10.00 10.54 3.21
N VAL A 338 -8.68 10.70 3.42
CA VAL A 338 -8.04 12.03 3.45
C VAL A 338 -8.23 12.78 2.13
N LEU A 339 -8.14 12.09 1.00
CA LEU A 339 -8.37 12.71 -0.31
C LEU A 339 -9.84 13.11 -0.50
N ALA A 340 -10.77 12.24 -0.11
CA ALA A 340 -12.21 12.50 -0.20
C ALA A 340 -12.61 13.72 0.65
N ASP A 341 -12.10 13.81 1.88
CA ASP A 341 -12.33 14.97 2.75
C ASP A 341 -11.87 16.28 2.11
N GLN A 342 -10.72 16.27 1.45
CA GLN A 342 -10.18 17.47 0.77
C GLN A 342 -11.01 17.86 -0.46
N LEU A 343 -11.47 16.89 -1.25
CA LEU A 343 -12.24 17.15 -2.47
C LEU A 343 -13.71 17.53 -2.19
N LEU A 344 -14.28 17.00 -1.11
CA LEU A 344 -15.70 17.16 -0.78
C LEU A 344 -15.96 18.15 0.37
N GLY A 345 -14.90 18.69 0.99
CA GLY A 345 -15.03 19.62 2.12
C GLY A 345 -15.45 18.93 3.42
N GLY A 346 -15.04 17.68 3.62
CA GLY A 346 -15.33 16.91 4.82
C GLY A 346 -14.49 17.31 6.05
N ILE A 347 -14.73 16.61 7.16
CA ILE A 347 -13.94 16.76 8.39
C ILE A 347 -12.69 15.90 8.23
N PRO A 348 -11.49 16.48 8.39
CA PRO A 348 -10.26 15.70 8.17
C PRO A 348 -10.14 14.48 9.06
N ALA A 349 -9.96 13.31 8.44
CA ALA A 349 -9.80 12.01 9.12
C ALA A 349 -8.51 11.91 9.95
N VAL A 350 -7.50 12.75 9.66
CA VAL A 350 -6.21 12.75 10.36
C VAL A 350 -5.75 14.18 10.69
N PRO A 351 -4.87 14.36 11.70
CA PRO A 351 -4.28 15.64 12.03
C PRO A 351 -3.56 16.28 10.82
N ARG A 352 -3.51 17.62 10.80
CA ARG A 352 -2.96 18.41 9.69
C ARG A 352 -1.53 18.01 9.30
N TYR A 353 -0.69 17.62 10.25
CA TYR A 353 0.69 17.21 9.95
C TYR A 353 0.75 15.92 9.12
N LEU A 354 -0.16 14.96 9.33
CA LEU A 354 -0.27 13.75 8.52
C LEU A 354 -0.85 14.03 7.14
N GLN A 355 -1.87 14.90 7.05
CA GLN A 355 -2.39 15.36 5.74
C GLN A 355 -1.26 15.96 4.91
N ARG A 356 -0.44 16.85 5.50
CA ARG A 356 0.72 17.48 4.83
C ARG A 356 1.78 16.45 4.46
N ALA A 357 1.99 15.43 5.29
CA ALA A 357 2.99 14.39 5.06
C ALA A 357 2.67 13.51 3.85
N ILE A 358 1.38 13.32 3.50
CA ILE A 358 0.97 12.54 2.33
C ILE A 358 0.56 13.42 1.14
N ALA A 359 0.40 14.73 1.32
CA ALA A 359 0.01 15.65 0.23
C ALA A 359 1.05 15.66 -0.90
N PRO A 360 0.63 15.70 -2.18
CA PRO A 360 1.55 15.81 -3.31
C PRO A 360 2.43 17.06 -3.23
N ALA A 361 1.90 18.18 -2.75
CA ALA A 361 2.62 19.44 -2.59
C ALA A 361 3.90 19.36 -1.73
N ARG A 362 4.05 18.30 -0.89
CA ARG A 362 5.28 18.11 -0.09
C ARG A 362 6.54 17.99 -0.95
N PHE A 363 6.43 17.50 -2.16
CA PHE A 363 7.58 17.37 -3.07
C PHE A 363 7.93 18.73 -3.70
N ALA A 364 6.95 19.54 -4.06
CA ALA A 364 7.15 20.91 -4.52
C ALA A 364 7.78 21.77 -3.42
N GLU A 365 7.29 21.64 -2.18
CA GLU A 365 7.89 22.32 -1.03
C GLU A 365 9.36 21.93 -0.82
N ARG A 366 9.69 20.64 -0.92
CA ARG A 366 11.06 20.13 -0.80
C ARG A 366 11.96 20.62 -1.93
N ALA A 367 11.46 20.67 -3.16
CA ALA A 367 12.19 21.19 -4.32
C ALA A 367 12.53 22.67 -4.12
N LEU A 368 11.57 23.52 -3.75
CA LEU A 368 11.82 24.94 -3.45
C LEU A 368 12.86 25.11 -2.35
N LYS A 369 12.80 24.34 -1.27
CA LYS A 369 13.79 24.37 -0.18
C LYS A 369 15.21 23.97 -0.61
N ARG A 370 15.35 23.23 -1.71
CA ARG A 370 16.65 22.93 -2.34
C ARG A 370 17.08 23.97 -3.36
N GLY A 371 16.21 24.94 -3.68
CA GLY A 371 16.46 25.94 -4.71
C GLY A 371 16.06 25.49 -6.12
N GLU A 372 15.36 24.36 -6.24
CA GLU A 372 14.87 23.78 -7.47
C GLU A 372 13.46 24.33 -7.82
N SER A 373 13.08 24.22 -9.10
CA SER A 373 11.68 24.38 -9.57
C SER A 373 11.24 23.07 -10.21
N LEU A 374 10.01 22.67 -9.95
CA LEU A 374 9.35 21.54 -10.60
C LEU A 374 8.53 22.08 -11.75
#